data_fd63f812f7ddba60ad013f3c5c4bafb0
#
_entry.id   fd63f812f7ddba60ad013f3c5c4bafb0
#
_cell.length_a   1.000
_cell.length_b   1.000
_cell.length_c   1.000
_cell.angle_alpha   90.00
_cell.angle_beta   90.00
_cell.angle_gamma   90.00
#
_symmetry.space_group_name_H-M   'P 1'
#
loop_
_entity.id
_entity.type
_entity.pdbx_description
1 polymer ?
#
loop_
_entity_poly.entity_id
_entity_poly.type
_entity_poly.pdbx_seq_one_letter_code
_entity_poly.pdbx_strand_id
1 'polypeptide(L)'
;MNLPLKNKHVLVTAAGQGIGRASAIAFARAGATVVATDINTEALATLEGEAGITTRQLDVLNEQAVTAVVAETGPFDVLFNCAGVVHGGTVLDMADKDLDFAFDLNVRAMIRTIRAVLPAMIERGDGSIINMASAASSIKGVPNRFAYTVTKAAVIGLTKSVAADYVTQGIRCNAICPGTVESPSLQDRMRAQGDYDAARAAFIARQPMGRLGTPEEIADLAVYI
;
A
#
# COMPACT_ATOMS: atom_id res chain seq x y z
N MET A 1 -7.43 -23.95 -15.05
CA MET A 1 -7.86 -23.30 -13.78
C MET A 1 -8.51 -21.98 -14.11
N ASN A 2 -9.60 -21.64 -13.44
CA ASN A 2 -10.22 -20.31 -13.61
C ASN A 2 -9.40 -19.31 -12.76
N LEU A 3 -8.67 -18.41 -13.42
CA LEU A 3 -7.86 -17.38 -12.74
C LEU A 3 -8.75 -16.15 -12.50
N PRO A 4 -8.99 -15.75 -11.24
CA PRO A 4 -9.99 -14.72 -10.90
C PRO A 4 -9.68 -13.35 -11.50
N LEU A 5 -8.40 -13.04 -11.75
CA LEU A 5 -7.95 -11.76 -12.30
C LEU A 5 -7.43 -11.88 -13.75
N LYS A 6 -7.85 -12.93 -14.47
CA LYS A 6 -7.47 -13.09 -15.87
C LYS A 6 -7.89 -11.85 -16.69
N ASN A 7 -6.95 -11.34 -17.46
CA ASN A 7 -7.08 -10.11 -18.27
C ASN A 7 -7.26 -8.81 -17.46
N LYS A 8 -7.07 -8.81 -16.15
CA LYS A 8 -7.03 -7.57 -15.36
C LYS A 8 -5.63 -6.99 -15.36
N HIS A 9 -5.55 -5.66 -15.40
CA HIS A 9 -4.31 -4.90 -15.35
C HIS A 9 -4.20 -4.16 -14.01
N VAL A 10 -3.10 -4.37 -13.29
CA VAL A 10 -2.93 -3.94 -11.90
C VAL A 10 -1.72 -3.03 -11.76
N LEU A 11 -1.89 -1.88 -11.12
CA LEU A 11 -0.80 -1.03 -10.65
C LEU A 11 -0.56 -1.26 -9.15
N VAL A 12 0.68 -1.57 -8.78
CA VAL A 12 1.09 -1.74 -7.38
C VAL A 12 2.19 -0.75 -7.05
N THR A 13 2.00 0.09 -6.02
CA THR A 13 3.03 1.00 -5.52
C THR A 13 3.81 0.40 -4.35
N ALA A 14 5.08 0.78 -4.17
CA ALA A 14 6.00 0.20 -3.18
C ALA A 14 6.07 -1.33 -3.27
N ALA A 15 6.22 -1.85 -4.49
CA ALA A 15 6.22 -3.26 -4.79
C ALA A 15 7.59 -3.95 -4.60
N GLY A 16 8.64 -3.21 -4.24
CA GLY A 16 9.99 -3.79 -4.10
C GLY A 16 10.13 -4.73 -2.91
N GLN A 17 9.29 -4.60 -1.88
CA GLN A 17 9.40 -5.40 -0.66
C GLN A 17 8.07 -5.57 0.09
N GLY A 18 8.07 -6.45 1.10
CA GLY A 18 6.98 -6.62 2.07
C GLY A 18 5.61 -6.87 1.41
N ILE A 19 4.59 -6.16 1.88
CA ILE A 19 3.20 -6.32 1.42
C ILE A 19 3.06 -6.00 -0.08
N GLY A 20 3.69 -4.93 -0.56
CA GLY A 20 3.62 -4.55 -1.98
C GLY A 20 4.17 -5.63 -2.90
N ARG A 21 5.33 -6.21 -2.55
CA ARG A 21 5.96 -7.31 -3.31
C ARG A 21 5.08 -8.57 -3.31
N ALA A 22 4.63 -8.99 -2.14
CA ALA A 22 3.77 -10.15 -2.01
C ALA A 22 2.46 -9.99 -2.81
N SER A 23 1.87 -8.77 -2.76
CA SER A 23 0.65 -8.48 -3.51
C SER A 23 0.88 -8.46 -5.02
N ALA A 24 1.99 -7.90 -5.51
CA ALA A 24 2.33 -7.95 -6.94
C ALA A 24 2.41 -9.39 -7.45
N ILE A 25 3.08 -10.27 -6.70
CA ILE A 25 3.20 -11.69 -7.02
C ILE A 25 1.82 -12.39 -6.94
N ALA A 26 1.03 -12.11 -5.91
CA ALA A 26 -0.30 -12.72 -5.75
C ALA A 26 -1.27 -12.32 -6.87
N PHE A 27 -1.29 -11.04 -7.27
CA PHE A 27 -2.08 -10.56 -8.40
C PHE A 27 -1.66 -11.26 -9.70
N ALA A 28 -0.37 -11.38 -9.98
CA ALA A 28 0.14 -12.06 -11.17
C ALA A 28 -0.23 -13.56 -11.17
N ARG A 29 -0.09 -14.26 -10.04
CA ARG A 29 -0.53 -15.65 -9.89
C ARG A 29 -2.04 -15.84 -10.06
N ALA A 30 -2.83 -14.82 -9.73
CA ALA A 30 -4.26 -14.79 -9.97
C ALA A 30 -4.63 -14.51 -11.43
N GLY A 31 -3.65 -14.28 -12.32
CA GLY A 31 -3.81 -14.12 -13.76
C GLY A 31 -3.80 -12.68 -14.25
N ALA A 32 -3.51 -11.72 -13.40
CA ALA A 32 -3.38 -10.32 -13.80
C ALA A 32 -2.05 -10.05 -14.51
N THR A 33 -2.04 -9.01 -15.34
CA THR A 33 -0.81 -8.31 -15.73
C THR A 33 -0.54 -7.20 -14.73
N VAL A 34 0.66 -7.17 -14.14
CA VAL A 34 1.00 -6.30 -13.03
C VAL A 34 2.11 -5.33 -13.42
N VAL A 35 1.91 -4.06 -13.19
CA VAL A 35 2.96 -3.04 -13.17
C VAL A 35 3.36 -2.81 -11.70
N ALA A 36 4.51 -3.35 -11.32
CA ALA A 36 5.08 -3.24 -9.99
C ALA A 36 5.99 -2.01 -9.93
N THR A 37 5.71 -1.07 -9.04
CA THR A 37 6.46 0.19 -8.95
C THR A 37 7.07 0.40 -7.57
N ASP A 38 8.28 0.94 -7.54
CA ASP A 38 8.98 1.34 -6.31
C ASP A 38 9.99 2.46 -6.66
N ILE A 39 10.37 3.24 -5.67
CA ILE A 39 11.48 4.19 -5.82
C ILE A 39 12.83 3.45 -5.84
N ASN A 40 12.92 2.31 -5.17
CA ASN A 40 14.11 1.46 -5.06
C ASN A 40 14.18 0.45 -6.21
N THR A 41 15.01 0.74 -7.19
CA THR A 41 15.22 -0.11 -8.38
C THR A 41 15.87 -1.45 -8.07
N GLU A 42 16.77 -1.51 -7.08
CA GLU A 42 17.41 -2.77 -6.67
C GLU A 42 16.39 -3.73 -6.06
N ALA A 43 15.46 -3.21 -5.25
CA ALA A 43 14.37 -4.01 -4.71
C ALA A 43 13.42 -4.49 -5.81
N LEU A 44 13.13 -3.66 -6.82
CA LEU A 44 12.31 -4.04 -7.99
C LEU A 44 12.97 -5.13 -8.83
N ALA A 45 14.29 -5.13 -8.95
CA ALA A 45 15.02 -6.16 -9.70
C ALA A 45 14.72 -7.59 -9.18
N THR A 46 14.33 -7.74 -7.93
CA THR A 46 13.91 -9.04 -7.36
C THR A 46 12.59 -9.58 -7.93
N LEU A 47 11.85 -8.76 -8.69
CA LEU A 47 10.63 -9.15 -9.40
C LEU A 47 10.86 -9.37 -10.90
N GLU A 48 12.07 -9.12 -11.40
CA GLU A 48 12.40 -9.35 -12.80
C GLU A 48 12.35 -10.85 -13.13
N GLY A 49 11.70 -11.18 -14.24
CA GLY A 49 11.48 -12.58 -14.66
C GLY A 49 10.26 -13.25 -14.02
N GLU A 50 9.58 -12.63 -13.06
CA GLU A 50 8.31 -13.14 -12.56
C GLU A 50 7.22 -13.00 -13.65
N ALA A 51 6.57 -14.10 -13.98
CA ALA A 51 5.58 -14.15 -15.03
C ALA A 51 4.39 -13.20 -14.72
N GLY A 52 4.05 -12.35 -15.68
CA GLY A 52 2.93 -11.41 -15.55
C GLY A 52 3.28 -10.12 -14.81
N ILE A 53 4.55 -9.90 -14.43
CA ILE A 53 5.01 -8.69 -13.75
C ILE A 53 5.95 -7.90 -14.66
N THR A 54 5.71 -6.60 -14.75
CA THR A 54 6.61 -5.62 -15.33
C THR A 54 6.98 -4.60 -14.26
N THR A 55 8.26 -4.26 -14.15
CA THR A 55 8.73 -3.30 -13.14
C THR A 55 8.90 -1.91 -13.74
N ARG A 56 8.62 -0.86 -12.95
CA ARG A 56 8.87 0.55 -13.28
C ARG A 56 9.33 1.31 -12.06
N GLN A 57 10.39 2.07 -12.18
CA GLN A 57 10.76 3.00 -11.12
C GLN A 57 9.70 4.09 -11.01
N LEU A 58 9.26 4.38 -9.78
CA LEU A 58 8.29 5.43 -9.51
C LEU A 58 8.49 6.03 -8.12
N ASP A 59 8.73 7.34 -8.09
CA ASP A 59 8.57 8.15 -6.89
C ASP A 59 7.12 8.67 -6.84
N VAL A 60 6.31 8.15 -5.94
CA VAL A 60 4.90 8.54 -5.76
C VAL A 60 4.73 9.96 -5.20
N LEU A 61 5.81 10.60 -4.75
CA LEU A 61 5.81 12.01 -4.37
C LEU A 61 5.87 12.94 -5.58
N ASN A 62 6.32 12.44 -6.72
CA ASN A 62 6.41 13.19 -7.98
C ASN A 62 5.14 12.96 -8.83
N GLU A 63 4.28 13.98 -8.89
CA GLU A 63 3.01 13.90 -9.62
C GLU A 63 3.21 13.68 -11.14
N GLN A 64 4.23 14.31 -11.73
CA GLN A 64 4.54 14.14 -13.14
C GLN A 64 4.99 12.72 -13.45
N ALA A 65 5.82 12.12 -12.57
CA ALA A 65 6.25 10.73 -12.70
C ALA A 65 5.06 9.76 -12.60
N VAL A 66 4.14 9.99 -11.67
CA VAL A 66 2.91 9.20 -11.54
C VAL A 66 2.08 9.26 -12.81
N THR A 67 1.84 10.47 -13.33
CA THR A 67 1.08 10.69 -14.56
C THR A 67 1.75 10.01 -15.76
N ALA A 68 3.07 10.14 -15.90
CA ALA A 68 3.84 9.54 -16.99
C ALA A 68 3.77 8.01 -16.96
N VAL A 69 3.98 7.38 -15.78
CA VAL A 69 3.89 5.92 -15.66
C VAL A 69 2.49 5.42 -15.99
N VAL A 70 1.44 6.09 -15.49
CA VAL A 70 0.06 5.69 -15.80
C VAL A 70 -0.27 5.85 -17.29
N ALA A 71 0.21 6.91 -17.93
CA ALA A 71 0.01 7.13 -19.37
C ALA A 71 0.76 6.09 -20.23
N GLU A 72 1.97 5.71 -19.82
CA GLU A 72 2.81 4.73 -20.53
C GLU A 72 2.28 3.31 -20.41
N THR A 73 1.80 2.92 -19.20
CA THR A 73 1.54 1.52 -18.86
C THR A 73 0.07 1.20 -18.60
N GLY A 74 -0.82 2.19 -18.46
CA GLY A 74 -2.26 1.99 -18.28
C GLY A 74 -3.00 1.61 -19.58
N PRO A 75 -4.33 1.56 -19.57
CA PRO A 75 -5.20 1.77 -18.40
C PRO A 75 -5.21 0.60 -17.41
N PHE A 76 -5.51 0.88 -16.15
CA PHE A 76 -5.53 -0.11 -15.07
C PHE A 76 -6.96 -0.44 -14.62
N ASP A 77 -7.19 -1.72 -14.29
CA ASP A 77 -8.42 -2.22 -13.67
C ASP A 77 -8.35 -2.13 -12.14
N VAL A 78 -7.15 -2.31 -11.60
CA VAL A 78 -6.90 -2.31 -10.16
C VAL A 78 -5.73 -1.38 -9.83
N LEU A 79 -5.91 -0.55 -8.81
CA LEU A 79 -4.84 0.22 -8.17
C LEU A 79 -4.64 -0.29 -6.74
N PHE A 80 -3.43 -0.75 -6.42
CA PHE A 80 -3.03 -1.09 -5.05
C PHE A 80 -2.02 -0.07 -4.52
N ASN A 81 -2.49 0.85 -3.69
CA ASN A 81 -1.71 1.86 -3.02
C ASN A 81 -1.07 1.30 -1.74
N CYS A 82 0.18 0.88 -1.82
CA CYS A 82 0.93 0.30 -0.71
C CYS A 82 2.04 1.22 -0.17
N ALA A 83 2.44 2.26 -0.91
CA ALA A 83 3.48 3.19 -0.47
C ALA A 83 3.11 3.88 0.85
N GLY A 84 4.08 3.99 1.75
CA GLY A 84 3.87 4.65 3.03
C GLY A 84 5.05 4.48 3.98
N VAL A 85 5.05 5.29 5.03
CA VAL A 85 6.07 5.33 6.07
C VAL A 85 5.45 5.29 7.46
N VAL A 86 6.17 4.68 8.39
CA VAL A 86 5.79 4.61 9.81
C VAL A 86 6.73 5.52 10.62
N HIS A 87 6.28 6.71 10.98
CA HIS A 87 6.99 7.56 11.93
C HIS A 87 6.73 7.13 13.38
N GLY A 88 7.79 7.15 14.18
CA GLY A 88 7.69 7.10 15.64
C GLY A 88 7.54 8.50 16.23
N GLY A 89 7.07 8.57 17.46
CA GLY A 89 6.98 9.82 18.24
C GLY A 89 5.55 10.12 18.69
N THR A 90 5.49 10.96 19.75
CA THR A 90 4.25 11.53 20.29
C THR A 90 3.92 12.85 19.57
N VAL A 91 2.81 13.49 19.92
CA VAL A 91 2.46 14.82 19.40
C VAL A 91 3.48 15.89 19.79
N LEU A 92 4.16 15.71 20.93
CA LEU A 92 5.16 16.67 21.41
C LEU A 92 6.52 16.50 20.75
N ASP A 93 6.85 15.30 20.29
CA ASP A 93 8.15 14.96 19.69
C ASP A 93 8.15 15.16 18.16
N MET A 94 6.96 15.29 17.57
CA MET A 94 6.81 15.31 16.10
C MET A 94 7.17 16.69 15.53
N ALA A 95 8.21 16.75 14.72
CA ALA A 95 8.52 17.96 13.97
C ALA A 95 7.54 18.14 12.79
N ASP A 96 7.17 19.37 12.49
CA ASP A 96 6.23 19.70 11.40
C ASP A 96 6.66 19.11 10.06
N LYS A 97 7.97 19.18 9.73
CA LYS A 97 8.53 18.60 8.51
C LYS A 97 8.28 17.09 8.39
N ASP A 98 8.32 16.35 9.51
CA ASP A 98 8.09 14.89 9.51
C ASP A 98 6.61 14.57 9.40
N LEU A 99 5.76 15.41 9.98
CA LEU A 99 4.31 15.34 9.81
C LEU A 99 3.92 15.63 8.35
N ASP A 100 4.46 16.67 7.75
CA ASP A 100 4.22 17.04 6.35
C ASP A 100 4.66 15.92 5.40
N PHE A 101 5.84 15.34 5.62
CA PHE A 101 6.33 14.20 4.85
C PHE A 101 5.43 12.97 5.03
N ALA A 102 4.98 12.69 6.27
CA ALA A 102 4.06 11.59 6.53
C ALA A 102 2.72 11.78 5.78
N PHE A 103 2.17 13.00 5.76
CA PHE A 103 0.97 13.31 4.97
C PHE A 103 1.23 13.20 3.47
N ASP A 104 2.37 13.68 3.00
CA ASP A 104 2.67 13.66 1.57
C ASP A 104 2.81 12.22 1.05
N LEU A 105 3.52 11.36 1.78
CA LEU A 105 3.73 9.97 1.37
C LEU A 105 2.53 9.07 1.67
N ASN A 106 1.93 9.15 2.86
CA ASN A 106 0.86 8.24 3.25
C ASN A 106 -0.51 8.61 2.68
N VAL A 107 -0.73 9.89 2.35
CA VAL A 107 -2.06 10.39 1.93
C VAL A 107 -2.02 11.01 0.54
N ARG A 108 -1.21 12.06 0.32
CA ARG A 108 -1.21 12.77 -0.97
C ARG A 108 -0.70 11.91 -2.12
N ALA A 109 0.26 11.01 -1.86
CA ALA A 109 0.71 10.06 -2.87
C ALA A 109 -0.43 9.17 -3.37
N MET A 110 -1.29 8.68 -2.47
CA MET A 110 -2.50 7.91 -2.87
C MET A 110 -3.49 8.77 -3.66
N ILE A 111 -3.65 10.05 -3.32
CA ILE A 111 -4.48 10.98 -4.08
C ILE A 111 -3.94 11.15 -5.50
N ARG A 112 -2.62 11.31 -5.67
CA ARG A 112 -1.98 11.44 -7.00
C ARG A 112 -2.22 10.20 -7.86
N THR A 113 -1.98 9.02 -7.34
CA THR A 113 -2.18 7.77 -8.07
C THR A 113 -3.65 7.53 -8.41
N ILE A 114 -4.58 7.79 -7.47
CA ILE A 114 -6.02 7.70 -7.72
C ILE A 114 -6.44 8.66 -8.84
N ARG A 115 -6.03 9.93 -8.77
CA ARG A 115 -6.34 10.92 -9.82
C ARG A 115 -5.85 10.50 -11.19
N ALA A 116 -4.71 9.84 -11.26
CA ALA A 116 -4.12 9.40 -12.52
C ALA A 116 -4.87 8.22 -13.16
N VAL A 117 -5.37 7.27 -12.37
CA VAL A 117 -6.03 6.05 -12.90
C VAL A 117 -7.55 6.19 -13.03
N LEU A 118 -8.17 6.98 -12.16
CA LEU A 118 -9.63 7.06 -12.00
C LEU A 118 -10.39 7.48 -13.28
N PRO A 119 -9.93 8.44 -14.10
CA PRO A 119 -10.64 8.83 -15.32
C PRO A 119 -10.89 7.65 -16.27
N ALA A 120 -9.88 6.81 -16.51
CA ALA A 120 -10.02 5.65 -17.39
C ALA A 120 -10.90 4.54 -16.76
N MET A 121 -10.89 4.39 -15.44
CA MET A 121 -11.79 3.49 -14.73
C MET A 121 -13.25 3.94 -14.87
N ILE A 122 -13.52 5.24 -14.72
CA ILE A 122 -14.86 5.84 -14.90
C ILE A 122 -15.35 5.65 -16.33
N GLU A 123 -14.52 5.95 -17.32
CA GLU A 123 -14.86 5.77 -18.75
C GLU A 123 -15.26 4.32 -19.07
N ARG A 124 -14.59 3.35 -18.44
CA ARG A 124 -14.88 1.92 -18.60
C ARG A 124 -16.07 1.46 -17.75
N GLY A 125 -16.45 2.20 -16.73
CA GLY A 125 -17.50 1.80 -15.77
C GLY A 125 -17.09 0.66 -14.84
N ASP A 126 -15.80 0.40 -14.67
CA ASP A 126 -15.26 -0.68 -13.80
C ASP A 126 -13.88 -0.28 -13.28
N GLY A 127 -13.67 -0.43 -11.97
CA GLY A 127 -12.39 -0.20 -11.33
C GLY A 127 -12.37 -0.60 -9.85
N SER A 128 -11.23 -1.08 -9.38
CA SER A 128 -11.00 -1.39 -7.97
C SER A 128 -9.78 -0.63 -7.44
N ILE A 129 -9.98 0.17 -6.40
CA ILE A 129 -8.92 0.90 -5.70
C ILE A 129 -8.78 0.31 -4.31
N ILE A 130 -7.56 -0.08 -3.95
CA ILE A 130 -7.24 -0.66 -2.65
C ILE A 130 -6.16 0.20 -1.99
N ASN A 131 -6.48 0.78 -0.85
CA ASN A 131 -5.57 1.66 -0.11
C ASN A 131 -5.05 0.95 1.14
N MET A 132 -3.74 0.93 1.33
CA MET A 132 -3.12 0.37 2.54
C MET A 132 -3.24 1.37 3.69
N ALA A 133 -4.24 1.17 4.55
CA ALA A 133 -4.40 1.87 5.81
C ALA A 133 -3.64 1.13 6.95
N SER A 134 -4.21 1.07 8.13
CA SER A 134 -3.65 0.35 9.29
C SER A 134 -4.71 0.20 10.38
N ALA A 135 -4.60 -0.81 11.23
CA ALA A 135 -5.33 -0.86 12.50
C ALA A 135 -4.98 0.34 13.40
N ALA A 136 -3.72 0.82 13.35
CA ALA A 136 -3.30 2.10 13.96
C ALA A 136 -3.82 3.27 13.11
N SER A 137 -5.08 3.67 13.33
CA SER A 137 -5.82 4.67 12.56
C SER A 137 -7.04 5.15 13.35
N SER A 138 -8.15 5.41 12.69
CA SER A 138 -9.44 5.64 13.34
C SER A 138 -10.02 4.38 14.03
N ILE A 139 -9.39 3.21 13.84
CA ILE A 139 -9.79 1.96 14.48
C ILE A 139 -9.18 1.84 15.87
N LYS A 140 -7.87 2.13 16.02
CA LYS A 140 -7.14 1.98 17.27
C LYS A 140 -5.99 2.99 17.38
N GLY A 141 -5.86 3.67 18.53
CA GLY A 141 -4.66 4.42 18.89
C GLY A 141 -3.51 3.49 19.29
N VAL A 142 -2.30 3.83 18.86
CA VAL A 142 -1.08 3.11 19.24
C VAL A 142 -0.06 4.11 19.79
N PRO A 143 0.51 3.88 20.99
CA PRO A 143 1.51 4.78 21.57
C PRO A 143 2.71 5.01 20.62
N ASN A 144 3.27 6.20 20.65
CA ASN A 144 4.43 6.60 19.83
C ASN A 144 4.19 6.42 18.31
N ARG A 145 2.96 6.71 17.84
CA ARG A 145 2.56 6.60 16.42
C ARG A 145 1.67 7.76 15.99
N PHE A 146 1.90 8.97 16.53
CA PHE A 146 1.04 10.12 16.29
C PHE A 146 0.83 10.40 14.79
N ALA A 147 1.86 10.78 14.04
CA ALA A 147 1.74 11.09 12.61
C ALA A 147 1.24 9.90 11.79
N TYR A 148 1.71 8.70 12.11
CA TYR A 148 1.26 7.48 11.44
C TYR A 148 -0.23 7.23 11.64
N THR A 149 -0.71 7.28 12.88
CA THR A 149 -2.13 7.05 13.21
C THR A 149 -3.02 8.09 12.54
N VAL A 150 -2.64 9.37 12.58
CA VAL A 150 -3.40 10.46 11.95
C VAL A 150 -3.47 10.28 10.43
N THR A 151 -2.35 10.00 9.77
CA THR A 151 -2.32 9.80 8.31
C THR A 151 -3.09 8.56 7.89
N LYS A 152 -3.01 7.45 8.64
CA LYS A 152 -3.77 6.22 8.32
C LYS A 152 -5.28 6.37 8.60
N ALA A 153 -5.67 7.21 9.54
CA ALA A 153 -7.08 7.62 9.69
C ALA A 153 -7.56 8.45 8.50
N ALA A 154 -6.72 9.36 7.99
CA ALA A 154 -7.01 10.12 6.78
C ALA A 154 -7.18 9.22 5.54
N VAL A 155 -6.38 8.14 5.41
CA VAL A 155 -6.54 7.14 4.33
C VAL A 155 -7.92 6.47 4.39
N ILE A 156 -8.44 6.16 5.58
CA ILE A 156 -9.79 5.59 5.71
C ILE A 156 -10.85 6.62 5.25
N GLY A 157 -10.69 7.89 5.63
CA GLY A 157 -11.55 8.98 5.16
C GLY A 157 -11.51 9.15 3.65
N LEU A 158 -10.31 9.21 3.06
CA LEU A 158 -10.08 9.24 1.61
C LEU A 158 -10.79 8.09 0.90
N THR A 159 -10.62 6.87 1.40
CA THR A 159 -11.23 5.66 0.81
C THR A 159 -12.75 5.75 0.78
N LYS A 160 -13.37 6.16 1.89
CA LYS A 160 -14.82 6.32 1.99
C LYS A 160 -15.34 7.41 1.05
N SER A 161 -14.62 8.53 0.94
CA SER A 161 -15.01 9.63 0.06
C SER A 161 -14.97 9.20 -1.40
N VAL A 162 -13.88 8.59 -1.87
CA VAL A 162 -13.77 8.08 -3.24
C VAL A 162 -14.85 7.03 -3.53
N ALA A 163 -15.11 6.11 -2.59
CA ALA A 163 -16.17 5.12 -2.77
C ALA A 163 -17.56 5.78 -2.91
N ALA A 164 -17.87 6.75 -2.04
CA ALA A 164 -19.16 7.45 -2.07
C ALA A 164 -19.37 8.24 -3.36
N ASP A 165 -18.31 8.90 -3.86
CA ASP A 165 -18.40 9.76 -5.05
C ASP A 165 -18.56 8.95 -6.34
N TYR A 166 -17.99 7.73 -6.43
CA TYR A 166 -17.85 7.00 -7.70
C TYR A 166 -18.48 5.60 -7.73
N VAL A 167 -19.15 5.14 -6.66
CA VAL A 167 -19.78 3.80 -6.65
C VAL A 167 -20.84 3.62 -7.73
N THR A 168 -21.60 4.66 -8.05
CA THR A 168 -22.62 4.63 -9.11
C THR A 168 -22.02 4.58 -10.52
N GLN A 169 -20.72 4.80 -10.64
CA GLN A 169 -19.94 4.72 -11.88
C GLN A 169 -19.13 3.42 -11.97
N GLY A 170 -19.45 2.42 -11.13
CA GLY A 170 -18.83 1.11 -11.13
C GLY A 170 -17.47 1.04 -10.44
N ILE A 171 -17.08 2.09 -9.67
CA ILE A 171 -15.79 2.13 -8.98
C ILE A 171 -15.95 1.66 -7.53
N ARG A 172 -15.13 0.69 -7.14
CA ARG A 172 -14.98 0.26 -5.75
C ARG A 172 -13.70 0.87 -5.17
N CYS A 173 -13.77 1.34 -3.93
CA CYS A 173 -12.61 1.83 -3.21
C CYS A 173 -12.62 1.25 -1.79
N ASN A 174 -11.58 0.49 -1.43
CA ASN A 174 -11.49 -0.21 -0.16
C ASN A 174 -10.17 0.11 0.56
N ALA A 175 -10.18 0.01 1.89
CA ALA A 175 -8.99 0.12 2.71
C ALA A 175 -8.72 -1.20 3.44
N ILE A 176 -7.50 -1.72 3.30
CA ILE A 176 -7.01 -2.80 4.15
C ILE A 176 -6.35 -2.18 5.37
N CYS A 177 -6.70 -2.67 6.57
CA CYS A 177 -6.24 -2.14 7.85
C CYS A 177 -5.46 -3.22 8.64
N PRO A 178 -4.24 -3.59 8.23
CA PRO A 178 -3.48 -4.63 8.90
C PRO A 178 -3.13 -4.27 10.36
N GLY A 179 -2.98 -5.31 11.18
CA GLY A 179 -2.20 -5.24 12.41
C GLY A 179 -0.70 -5.18 12.12
N THR A 180 0.11 -5.83 12.96
CA THR A 180 1.55 -5.89 12.71
C THR A 180 1.87 -7.03 11.75
N VAL A 181 2.41 -6.67 10.58
CA VAL A 181 2.81 -7.60 9.51
C VAL A 181 4.34 -7.65 9.43
N GLU A 182 4.90 -8.83 9.25
CA GLU A 182 6.32 -9.03 9.05
C GLU A 182 6.79 -8.33 7.76
N SER A 183 7.84 -7.53 7.84
CA SER A 183 8.38 -6.80 6.69
C SER A 183 9.82 -6.38 6.96
N PRO A 184 10.64 -6.14 5.93
CA PRO A 184 12.00 -5.60 6.12
C PRO A 184 11.99 -4.31 6.95
N SER A 185 11.09 -3.39 6.68
CA SER A 185 10.94 -2.14 7.43
C SER A 185 10.57 -2.35 8.91
N LEU A 186 9.81 -3.40 9.25
CA LEU A 186 9.55 -3.76 10.64
C LEU A 186 10.79 -4.33 11.29
N GLN A 187 11.54 -5.19 10.59
CA GLN A 187 12.80 -5.76 11.11
C GLN A 187 13.82 -4.68 11.40
N ASP A 188 13.96 -3.68 10.51
CA ASP A 188 14.87 -2.55 10.73
C ASP A 188 14.46 -1.73 11.95
N ARG A 189 13.17 -1.51 12.16
CA ARG A 189 12.66 -0.83 13.37
C ARG A 189 12.86 -1.65 14.65
N MET A 190 12.86 -2.98 14.58
CA MET A 190 13.21 -3.84 15.72
C MET A 190 14.72 -3.78 15.99
N ARG A 191 15.56 -3.84 14.97
CA ARG A 191 17.03 -3.68 15.10
C ARG A 191 17.42 -2.33 15.71
N ALA A 192 16.72 -1.27 15.31
CA ALA A 192 16.94 0.07 15.84
C ALA A 192 16.63 0.24 17.34
N GLN A 193 15.95 -0.72 17.97
CA GLN A 193 15.70 -0.73 19.42
C GLN A 193 16.85 -1.37 20.23
N GLY A 194 17.89 -1.88 19.57
CA GLY A 194 19.07 -2.49 20.19
C GLY A 194 18.93 -4.01 20.34
N ASP A 195 18.07 -4.48 21.24
CA ASP A 195 17.81 -5.91 21.40
C ASP A 195 16.70 -6.36 20.47
N TYR A 196 17.08 -6.99 19.37
CA TYR A 196 16.13 -7.45 18.35
C TYR A 196 15.13 -8.49 18.87
N ASP A 197 15.62 -9.45 19.68
CA ASP A 197 14.76 -10.56 20.15
C ASP A 197 13.74 -10.05 21.17
N ALA A 198 14.16 -9.19 22.08
CA ALA A 198 13.25 -8.53 23.03
C ALA A 198 12.24 -7.64 22.29
N ALA A 199 12.68 -6.87 21.30
CA ALA A 199 11.77 -6.05 20.49
C ALA A 199 10.77 -6.93 19.73
N ARG A 200 11.22 -8.02 19.09
CA ARG A 200 10.36 -8.95 18.36
C ARG A 200 9.32 -9.60 19.29
N ALA A 201 9.74 -10.07 20.44
CA ALA A 201 8.84 -10.64 21.45
C ALA A 201 7.77 -9.61 21.90
N ALA A 202 8.15 -8.35 22.11
CA ALA A 202 7.23 -7.27 22.46
C ALA A 202 6.23 -6.95 21.33
N PHE A 203 6.63 -7.04 20.06
CA PHE A 203 5.71 -6.90 18.93
C PHE A 203 4.71 -8.06 18.83
N ILE A 204 5.16 -9.30 19.05
CA ILE A 204 4.31 -10.49 19.06
C ILE A 204 3.30 -10.42 20.22
N ALA A 205 3.74 -10.05 21.42
CA ALA A 205 2.89 -9.98 22.60
C ALA A 205 1.71 -9.01 22.45
N ARG A 206 1.79 -8.03 21.55
CA ARG A 206 0.69 -7.11 21.24
C ARG A 206 -0.37 -7.72 20.32
N GLN A 207 -0.09 -8.88 19.72
CA GLN A 207 -1.00 -9.55 18.80
C GLN A 207 -1.74 -10.67 19.52
N PRO A 208 -3.09 -10.60 19.65
CA PRO A 208 -3.86 -11.67 20.29
C PRO A 208 -3.70 -13.03 19.62
N MET A 209 -3.33 -13.07 18.32
CA MET A 209 -3.05 -14.32 17.59
C MET A 209 -1.74 -15.00 18.02
N GLY A 210 -0.90 -14.38 18.87
CA GLY A 210 0.40 -14.91 19.27
C GLY A 210 1.48 -14.92 18.20
N ARG A 211 1.25 -14.26 17.06
CA ARG A 211 2.22 -14.12 15.97
C ARG A 211 2.02 -12.81 15.20
N LEU A 212 2.99 -12.44 14.41
CA LEU A 212 2.83 -11.39 13.40
C LEU A 212 2.02 -11.92 12.21
N GLY A 213 1.35 -11.04 11.48
CA GLY A 213 0.80 -11.36 10.16
C GLY A 213 1.91 -11.49 9.13
N THR A 214 1.63 -12.16 8.02
CA THR A 214 2.57 -12.25 6.88
C THR A 214 2.15 -11.33 5.74
N PRO A 215 3.07 -10.89 4.87
CA PRO A 215 2.73 -10.15 3.68
C PRO A 215 1.75 -10.88 2.77
N GLU A 216 1.87 -12.22 2.71
CA GLU A 216 1.03 -13.09 1.88
C GLU A 216 -0.44 -13.08 2.35
N GLU A 217 -0.69 -13.07 3.67
CA GLU A 217 -2.05 -12.97 4.22
C GLU A 217 -2.75 -11.67 3.78
N ILE A 218 -2.00 -10.58 3.67
CA ILE A 218 -2.53 -9.30 3.17
C ILE A 218 -2.71 -9.33 1.65
N ALA A 219 -1.78 -9.96 0.95
CA ALA A 219 -1.84 -10.12 -0.50
C ALA A 219 -3.05 -10.95 -0.95
N ASP A 220 -3.36 -12.04 -0.24
CA ASP A 220 -4.54 -12.87 -0.51
C ASP A 220 -5.84 -12.08 -0.34
N LEU A 221 -5.93 -11.24 0.71
CA LEU A 221 -7.06 -10.34 0.88
C LEU A 221 -7.15 -9.29 -0.24
N ALA A 222 -6.01 -8.74 -0.68
CA ALA A 222 -5.98 -7.77 -1.78
C ALA A 222 -6.48 -8.38 -3.10
N VAL A 223 -6.16 -9.64 -3.37
CA VAL A 223 -6.66 -10.38 -4.56
C VAL A 223 -8.17 -10.65 -4.45
N TYR A 224 -8.69 -10.86 -3.24
CA TYR A 224 -10.11 -11.11 -3.01
C TYR A 224 -10.97 -9.86 -3.22
N ILE A 225 -10.50 -8.65 -2.84
CA ILE A 225 -11.23 -7.38 -2.91
C ILE A 225 -11.28 -6.85 -4.36
#